data_c8b2eb270b0978350793c40d53b4804b
#
_entry.id   c8b2eb270b0978350793c40d53b4804b
#
_cell.length_a   1.000
_cell.length_b   1.000
_cell.length_c   1.000
_cell.angle_alpha   90.00
_cell.angle_beta   90.00
_cell.angle_gamma   90.00
#
_symmetry.space_group_name_H-M   'P 1'
#
loop_
_entity.id
_entity.type
_entity.pdbx_description
1 polymer ?
#
loop_
_entity_poly.entity_id
_entity_poly.type
_entity_poly.pdbx_seq_one_letter_code
_entity_poly.pdbx_strand_id
1 'polypeptide(L)'
;MEQNQLPVADLIRATKEELLRASYTELTLIGIERVWRKLQHYMNERGIDFFNREIGEAFLKSYYSINLAHPASSIDRVRKRALDLLSDYQNHQRILIRRKRMYYQFAPQFEKVLDDFVQFRKDAGLSSRTIESTVIYLERFSTFLNDQGVGKIADVESAQVVDFFQHLGLKYSIPTEYCTASVMRSLFHYLYQVNQITTDLAWTVPKIRCDKTSKIPSAYSQDEIQKLLATIDRGNPKGKRDYAMLLIAIRLGMRAADICNLIFDHLKWETNSIEFEQQKTGKRMTLPLLGEVGEAIIDYLKYGRPPVKNNVIFLRHSAPIEPMKAPTLHSIVTRYMNKAKISIPAGKKHGPHALRHSLASSLLNQNTPMPVISEVLGHSDRKSTSI
;
A
#
# COMPACT_ATOMS: atom_id res chain seq x y z
N MET A 1 17.51 -22.20 -28.57
CA MET A 1 16.12 -22.50 -28.28
C MET A 1 15.30 -21.51 -29.08
N GLU A 2 14.76 -21.92 -30.21
CA GLU A 2 13.83 -21.11 -31.00
C GLU A 2 12.57 -20.91 -30.16
N GLN A 3 12.38 -19.70 -29.65
CA GLN A 3 11.14 -19.32 -29.03
C GLN A 3 10.07 -19.36 -30.12
N ASN A 4 9.07 -20.19 -29.94
CA ASN A 4 7.87 -20.29 -30.77
C ASN A 4 7.14 -18.94 -30.71
N GLN A 5 7.58 -17.96 -31.50
CA GLN A 5 6.96 -16.64 -31.56
C GLN A 5 5.63 -16.77 -32.28
N LEU A 6 4.56 -16.44 -31.59
CA LEU A 6 3.22 -16.38 -32.18
C LEU A 6 3.09 -15.13 -33.07
N PRO A 7 2.46 -15.23 -34.24
CA PRO A 7 2.02 -14.04 -35.00
C PRO A 7 1.20 -13.11 -34.10
N VAL A 8 1.27 -11.80 -34.34
CA VAL A 8 0.63 -10.81 -33.45
C VAL A 8 -0.87 -11.06 -33.24
N ALA A 9 -1.57 -11.54 -34.26
CA ALA A 9 -3.00 -11.85 -34.14
C ALA A 9 -3.26 -13.01 -33.16
N ASP A 10 -2.44 -14.07 -33.22
CA ASP A 10 -2.56 -15.23 -32.34
C ASP A 10 -2.09 -14.88 -30.91
N LEU A 11 -1.03 -14.06 -30.79
CA LEU A 11 -0.57 -13.54 -29.50
C LEU A 11 -1.67 -12.73 -28.81
N ILE A 12 -2.35 -11.85 -29.52
CA ILE A 12 -3.48 -11.05 -29.01
C ILE A 12 -4.61 -11.97 -28.53
N ARG A 13 -4.99 -12.97 -29.33
CA ARG A 13 -6.05 -13.92 -28.98
C ARG A 13 -5.72 -14.68 -27.70
N ALA A 14 -4.54 -15.28 -27.66
CA ALA A 14 -4.08 -16.05 -26.50
C ALA A 14 -3.95 -15.19 -25.24
N THR A 15 -3.42 -13.96 -25.37
CA THR A 15 -3.36 -13.00 -24.24
C THR A 15 -4.75 -12.62 -23.74
N LYS A 16 -5.73 -12.43 -24.65
CA LYS A 16 -7.11 -12.12 -24.29
C LYS A 16 -7.75 -13.27 -23.49
N GLU A 17 -7.56 -14.52 -23.92
CA GLU A 17 -8.06 -15.69 -23.20
C GLU A 17 -7.47 -15.76 -21.78
N GLU A 18 -6.19 -15.49 -21.62
CA GLU A 18 -5.55 -15.48 -20.30
C GLU A 18 -6.09 -14.33 -19.43
N LEU A 19 -6.36 -13.15 -19.99
CA LEU A 19 -7.01 -12.05 -19.26
C LEU A 19 -8.43 -12.42 -18.81
N LEU A 20 -9.19 -13.14 -19.63
CA LEU A 20 -10.50 -13.65 -19.25
C LEU A 20 -10.40 -14.66 -18.09
N ARG A 21 -9.44 -15.60 -18.14
CA ARG A 21 -9.14 -16.52 -17.02
C ARG A 21 -8.76 -15.77 -15.75
N ALA A 22 -8.01 -14.67 -15.88
CA ALA A 22 -7.64 -13.78 -14.79
C ALA A 22 -8.78 -12.85 -14.33
N SER A 23 -10.03 -13.06 -14.82
CA SER A 23 -11.24 -12.32 -14.45
C SER A 23 -11.18 -10.82 -14.75
N TYR A 24 -10.55 -10.42 -15.86
CA TYR A 24 -10.64 -9.04 -16.35
C TYR A 24 -12.06 -8.76 -16.85
N THR A 25 -12.59 -7.58 -16.48
CA THR A 25 -13.95 -7.19 -16.92
C THR A 25 -13.97 -6.84 -18.40
N GLU A 26 -15.12 -7.05 -19.06
CA GLU A 26 -15.32 -6.72 -20.46
C GLU A 26 -14.94 -5.26 -20.80
N LEU A 27 -15.34 -4.32 -19.95
CA LEU A 27 -14.98 -2.89 -20.13
C LEU A 27 -13.47 -2.66 -20.14
N THR A 28 -12.74 -3.38 -19.29
CA THR A 28 -11.27 -3.32 -19.28
C THR A 28 -10.68 -3.94 -20.54
N LEU A 29 -11.21 -5.07 -20.98
CA LEU A 29 -10.80 -5.75 -22.20
C LEU A 29 -11.06 -4.91 -23.44
N ILE A 30 -12.21 -4.27 -23.57
CA ILE A 30 -12.52 -3.34 -24.67
C ILE A 30 -11.48 -2.24 -24.79
N GLY A 31 -11.07 -1.66 -23.65
CA GLY A 31 -10.01 -0.63 -23.61
C GLY A 31 -8.66 -1.14 -24.09
N ILE A 32 -8.26 -2.33 -23.67
CA ILE A 32 -7.02 -3.00 -24.05
C ILE A 32 -7.05 -3.40 -25.53
N GLU A 33 -8.12 -4.04 -26.00
CA GLU A 33 -8.30 -4.48 -27.38
C GLU A 33 -8.27 -3.32 -28.37
N ARG A 34 -8.77 -2.15 -27.98
CA ARG A 34 -8.67 -0.94 -28.79
C ARG A 34 -7.22 -0.53 -29.06
N VAL A 35 -6.34 -0.70 -28.08
CA VAL A 35 -4.91 -0.46 -28.24
C VAL A 35 -4.27 -1.52 -29.13
N TRP A 36 -4.61 -2.79 -28.91
CA TRP A 36 -4.08 -3.90 -29.71
C TRP A 36 -4.48 -3.85 -31.17
N ARG A 37 -5.71 -3.48 -31.49
CA ARG A 37 -6.15 -3.27 -32.88
C ARG A 37 -5.31 -2.21 -33.59
N LYS A 38 -4.99 -1.12 -32.90
CA LYS A 38 -4.17 -0.05 -33.46
C LYS A 38 -2.70 -0.51 -33.60
N LEU A 39 -2.19 -1.29 -32.69
CA LEU A 39 -0.87 -1.90 -32.79
C LEU A 39 -0.81 -2.85 -33.98
N GLN A 40 -1.79 -3.73 -34.15
CA GLN A 40 -1.87 -4.66 -35.27
C GLN A 40 -1.90 -3.93 -36.62
N HIS A 41 -2.68 -2.85 -36.74
CA HIS A 41 -2.72 -2.01 -37.93
C HIS A 41 -1.34 -1.37 -38.19
N TYR A 42 -0.69 -0.80 -37.17
CA TYR A 42 0.65 -0.23 -37.23
C TYR A 42 1.70 -1.25 -37.70
N MET A 43 1.60 -2.49 -37.23
CA MET A 43 2.51 -3.57 -37.62
C MET A 43 2.24 -4.04 -39.06
N ASN A 44 0.97 -4.21 -39.45
CA ASN A 44 0.60 -4.62 -40.81
C ASN A 44 1.06 -3.60 -41.87
N GLU A 45 0.92 -2.30 -41.62
CA GLU A 45 1.42 -1.24 -42.54
C GLU A 45 2.94 -1.31 -42.76
N ARG A 46 3.68 -1.97 -41.87
CA ARG A 46 5.15 -2.10 -41.92
C ARG A 46 5.62 -3.50 -42.26
N GLY A 47 4.70 -4.40 -42.60
CA GLY A 47 5.03 -5.80 -42.93
C GLY A 47 5.64 -6.57 -41.74
N ILE A 48 5.23 -6.26 -40.50
CA ILE A 48 5.75 -6.88 -39.28
C ILE A 48 4.72 -7.89 -38.75
N ASP A 49 5.05 -9.16 -38.76
CA ASP A 49 4.15 -10.24 -38.30
C ASP A 49 4.31 -10.59 -36.81
N PHE A 50 5.48 -10.39 -36.26
CA PHE A 50 5.82 -10.79 -34.90
C PHE A 50 6.03 -9.59 -34.00
N PHE A 51 5.36 -9.61 -32.85
CA PHE A 51 5.48 -8.58 -31.85
C PHE A 51 6.77 -8.76 -31.02
N ASN A 52 7.45 -7.66 -30.75
CA ASN A 52 8.44 -7.57 -29.69
C ASN A 52 8.29 -6.26 -28.91
N ARG A 53 9.01 -6.14 -27.81
CA ARG A 53 8.93 -4.98 -26.93
C ARG A 53 9.32 -3.67 -27.64
N GLU A 54 10.34 -3.70 -28.46
CA GLU A 54 10.86 -2.54 -29.18
C GLU A 54 9.84 -1.99 -30.18
N ILE A 55 9.15 -2.88 -30.90
CA ILE A 55 8.03 -2.52 -31.79
C ILE A 55 6.91 -1.88 -31.00
N GLY A 56 6.57 -2.44 -29.83
CA GLY A 56 5.57 -1.86 -28.96
C GLY A 56 5.93 -0.45 -28.46
N GLU A 57 7.17 -0.25 -28.07
CA GLU A 57 7.69 1.05 -27.62
C GLU A 57 7.72 2.07 -28.78
N ALA A 58 8.15 1.65 -29.97
CA ALA A 58 8.12 2.48 -31.17
C ALA A 58 6.69 2.89 -31.54
N PHE A 59 5.73 1.96 -31.46
CA PHE A 59 4.31 2.26 -31.66
C PHE A 59 3.79 3.28 -30.67
N LEU A 60 4.06 3.13 -29.36
CA LEU A 60 3.60 4.11 -28.36
C LEU A 60 4.19 5.49 -28.60
N LYS A 61 5.45 5.57 -28.97
CA LYS A 61 6.14 6.82 -29.26
C LYS A 61 5.63 7.49 -30.53
N SER A 62 5.50 6.74 -31.63
CA SER A 62 5.09 7.29 -32.92
C SER A 62 3.60 7.58 -33.02
N TYR A 63 2.75 6.71 -32.49
CA TYR A 63 1.29 6.81 -32.61
C TYR A 63 0.62 7.68 -31.55
N TYR A 64 1.18 7.71 -30.33
CA TYR A 64 0.59 8.40 -29.18
C TYR A 64 1.49 9.45 -28.55
N SER A 65 2.72 9.65 -29.06
CA SER A 65 3.73 10.56 -28.49
C SER A 65 4.00 10.34 -26.98
N ILE A 66 3.94 9.09 -26.53
CA ILE A 66 4.09 8.76 -25.11
C ILE A 66 5.56 8.73 -24.72
N ASN A 67 5.91 9.47 -23.67
CA ASN A 67 7.18 9.30 -22.98
C ASN A 67 7.11 8.06 -22.07
N LEU A 68 7.86 7.02 -22.42
CA LEU A 68 7.82 5.72 -21.75
C LEU A 68 8.40 5.76 -20.32
N ALA A 69 9.33 6.66 -20.05
CA ALA A 69 9.91 6.84 -18.72
C ALA A 69 8.89 7.48 -17.76
N HIS A 70 8.11 8.44 -18.24
CA HIS A 70 7.15 9.19 -17.44
C HIS A 70 5.81 9.36 -18.18
N PRO A 71 4.92 8.32 -18.16
CA PRO A 71 3.60 8.44 -18.76
C PRO A 71 2.80 9.58 -18.10
N ALA A 72 2.46 10.61 -18.86
CA ALA A 72 1.87 11.85 -18.35
C ALA A 72 0.44 11.66 -17.85
N SER A 73 -0.34 10.75 -18.46
CA SER A 73 -1.77 10.57 -18.16
C SER A 73 -2.12 9.16 -17.68
N SER A 74 -3.32 9.01 -17.10
CA SER A 74 -3.87 7.70 -16.76
C SER A 74 -4.14 6.84 -18.01
N ILE A 75 -4.47 7.49 -19.13
CA ILE A 75 -4.73 6.82 -20.41
C ILE A 75 -3.42 6.26 -20.98
N ASP A 76 -2.32 6.99 -20.88
CA ASP A 76 -1.02 6.53 -21.36
C ASP A 76 -0.51 5.33 -20.56
N ARG A 77 -0.80 5.30 -19.25
CA ARG A 77 -0.53 4.13 -18.41
C ARG A 77 -1.32 2.90 -18.86
N VAL A 78 -2.57 3.07 -19.26
CA VAL A 78 -3.39 1.97 -19.82
C VAL A 78 -2.83 1.49 -21.15
N ARG A 79 -2.43 2.40 -22.04
CA ARG A 79 -1.81 2.09 -23.34
C ARG A 79 -0.50 1.30 -23.16
N LYS A 80 0.38 1.79 -22.27
CA LYS A 80 1.61 1.08 -21.92
C LYS A 80 1.31 -0.30 -21.34
N ARG A 81 0.34 -0.40 -20.42
CA ARG A 81 -0.05 -1.69 -19.83
C ARG A 81 -0.56 -2.69 -20.87
N ALA A 82 -1.30 -2.23 -21.87
CA ALA A 82 -1.78 -3.11 -22.94
C ALA A 82 -0.63 -3.80 -23.69
N LEU A 83 0.49 -3.11 -23.92
CA LEU A 83 1.67 -3.70 -24.54
C LEU A 83 2.48 -4.58 -23.58
N ASP A 84 2.59 -4.13 -22.31
CA ASP A 84 3.22 -4.96 -21.28
C ASP A 84 2.52 -6.32 -21.12
N LEU A 85 1.20 -6.40 -21.32
CA LEU A 85 0.44 -7.65 -21.26
C LEU A 85 0.82 -8.61 -22.38
N LEU A 86 1.01 -8.11 -23.63
CA LEU A 86 1.49 -8.93 -24.73
C LEU A 86 2.90 -9.45 -24.46
N SER A 87 3.80 -8.58 -24.00
CA SER A 87 5.17 -8.97 -23.65
C SER A 87 5.21 -10.01 -22.53
N ASP A 88 4.38 -9.81 -21.49
CA ASP A 88 4.28 -10.72 -20.36
C ASP A 88 3.86 -12.12 -20.83
N TYR A 89 2.80 -12.20 -21.67
CA TYR A 89 2.30 -13.46 -22.17
C TYR A 89 3.29 -14.13 -23.12
N GLN A 90 3.89 -13.37 -24.03
CA GLN A 90 4.89 -13.88 -24.99
C GLN A 90 6.07 -14.55 -24.29
N ASN A 91 6.59 -13.90 -23.22
CA ASN A 91 7.79 -14.37 -22.53
C ASN A 91 7.52 -15.42 -21.46
N HIS A 92 6.33 -15.44 -20.87
CA HIS A 92 6.06 -16.23 -19.66
C HIS A 92 4.79 -17.08 -19.76
N GLN A 93 4.04 -17.01 -20.85
CA GLN A 93 2.72 -17.65 -21.03
C GLN A 93 1.75 -17.33 -19.88
N ARG A 94 1.97 -16.19 -19.19
CA ARG A 94 1.24 -15.70 -18.03
C ARG A 94 1.22 -14.19 -18.00
N ILE A 95 0.19 -13.63 -17.39
CA ILE A 95 0.13 -12.20 -17.10
C ILE A 95 0.83 -11.92 -15.78
N LEU A 96 1.91 -11.15 -15.83
CA LEU A 96 2.65 -10.78 -14.64
C LEU A 96 1.96 -9.65 -13.88
N ILE A 97 1.76 -9.86 -12.59
CA ILE A 97 1.36 -8.79 -11.68
C ILE A 97 2.61 -7.97 -11.38
N ARG A 98 2.86 -6.94 -12.17
CA ARG A 98 3.95 -6.03 -11.90
C ARG A 98 3.63 -5.24 -10.62
N ARG A 99 4.09 -5.72 -9.49
CA ARG A 99 4.23 -4.86 -8.32
C ARG A 99 5.17 -3.73 -8.73
N LYS A 100 4.80 -2.48 -8.46
CA LYS A 100 5.72 -1.37 -8.56
C LYS A 100 6.88 -1.69 -7.59
N ARG A 101 7.94 -2.34 -8.07
CA ARG A 101 9.19 -2.38 -7.33
C ARG A 101 9.65 -0.94 -7.31
N MET A 102 9.61 -0.32 -6.15
CA MET A 102 10.41 0.86 -5.93
C MET A 102 11.84 0.35 -5.94
N TYR A 103 12.53 0.60 -7.04
CA TYR A 103 13.97 0.37 -7.11
C TYR A 103 14.58 1.51 -6.32
N TYR A 104 14.96 1.25 -5.11
CA TYR A 104 15.85 2.11 -4.36
C TYR A 104 17.25 1.81 -4.86
N GLN A 105 17.96 2.81 -5.28
CA GLN A 105 19.36 2.71 -5.66
C GLN A 105 20.17 3.49 -4.64
N PHE A 106 20.97 2.79 -3.89
CA PHE A 106 22.01 3.43 -3.11
C PHE A 106 23.10 3.93 -4.06
N ALA A 107 23.83 4.98 -3.70
CA ALA A 107 25.00 5.38 -4.44
C ALA A 107 26.00 4.20 -4.45
N PRO A 108 26.63 3.88 -5.60
CA PRO A 108 27.38 2.62 -5.79
C PRO A 108 28.45 2.35 -4.72
N GLN A 109 29.11 3.41 -4.22
CA GLN A 109 30.14 3.32 -3.20
C GLN A 109 29.61 2.92 -1.82
N PHE A 110 28.29 3.06 -1.57
CA PHE A 110 27.65 2.72 -0.29
C PHE A 110 26.76 1.48 -0.40
N GLU A 111 26.46 0.99 -1.60
CA GLU A 111 25.46 -0.04 -1.86
C GLU A 111 25.68 -1.28 -1.00
N LYS A 112 26.87 -1.86 -1.03
CA LYS A 112 27.17 -3.08 -0.27
C LYS A 112 26.93 -2.92 1.24
N VAL A 113 27.45 -1.85 1.84
CA VAL A 113 27.35 -1.63 3.28
C VAL A 113 25.92 -1.37 3.73
N LEU A 114 25.14 -0.63 2.92
CA LEU A 114 23.75 -0.34 3.22
C LEU A 114 22.84 -1.57 3.01
N ASP A 115 23.14 -2.41 2.01
CA ASP A 115 22.44 -3.68 1.81
C ASP A 115 22.73 -4.67 2.96
N ASP A 116 23.95 -4.74 3.44
CA ASP A 116 24.32 -5.53 4.61
C ASP A 116 23.54 -5.08 5.86
N PHE A 117 23.40 -3.77 6.08
CA PHE A 117 22.57 -3.24 7.15
C PHE A 117 21.08 -3.56 6.96
N VAL A 118 20.56 -3.46 5.74
CA VAL A 118 19.17 -3.83 5.45
C VAL A 118 18.96 -5.32 5.73
N GLN A 119 19.92 -6.16 5.39
CA GLN A 119 19.86 -7.59 5.68
C GLN A 119 19.90 -7.85 7.19
N PHE A 120 20.80 -7.22 7.92
CA PHE A 120 20.86 -7.27 9.39
C PHE A 120 19.50 -6.92 10.02
N ARG A 121 18.81 -5.89 9.51
CA ARG A 121 17.48 -5.50 9.98
C ARG A 121 16.39 -6.54 9.65
N LYS A 122 16.51 -7.24 8.52
CA LYS A 122 15.59 -8.33 8.16
C LYS A 122 15.79 -9.53 9.09
N ASP A 123 17.04 -9.88 9.36
CA ASP A 123 17.40 -11.00 10.23
C ASP A 123 16.98 -10.76 11.70
N ALA A 124 16.94 -9.48 12.12
CA ALA A 124 16.34 -9.06 13.38
C ALA A 124 14.80 -9.15 13.42
N GLY A 125 14.13 -9.70 12.39
CA GLY A 125 12.69 -9.95 12.36
C GLY A 125 11.81 -8.73 12.12
N LEU A 126 12.36 -7.61 11.61
CA LEU A 126 11.58 -6.41 11.33
C LEU A 126 10.61 -6.63 10.16
N SER A 127 9.39 -6.06 10.28
CA SER A 127 8.36 -6.20 9.26
C SER A 127 8.82 -5.65 7.90
N SER A 128 8.34 -6.27 6.80
CA SER A 128 8.64 -5.81 5.43
C SER A 128 8.34 -4.32 5.23
N ARG A 129 7.29 -3.79 5.89
CA ARG A 129 6.95 -2.37 5.83
C ARG A 129 7.98 -1.48 6.52
N THR A 130 8.54 -1.94 7.64
CA THR A 130 9.63 -1.25 8.35
C THR A 130 10.88 -1.25 7.49
N ILE A 131 11.20 -2.37 6.85
CA ILE A 131 12.34 -2.49 5.93
C ILE A 131 12.18 -1.55 4.73
N GLU A 132 11.00 -1.51 4.08
CA GLU A 132 10.73 -0.56 2.99
C GLU A 132 10.98 0.89 3.42
N SER A 133 10.52 1.27 4.61
CA SER A 133 10.76 2.62 5.14
C SER A 133 12.24 2.87 5.44
N THR A 134 12.93 1.88 6.01
CA THR A 134 14.38 1.95 6.25
C THR A 134 15.14 2.24 4.96
N VAL A 135 14.86 1.49 3.88
CA VAL A 135 15.53 1.66 2.59
C VAL A 135 15.31 3.06 2.01
N ILE A 136 14.08 3.63 2.13
CA ILE A 136 13.80 5.01 1.71
C ILE A 136 14.70 6.03 2.44
N TYR A 137 14.88 5.86 3.76
CA TYR A 137 15.69 6.78 4.53
C TYR A 137 17.20 6.62 4.24
N LEU A 138 17.64 5.40 4.01
CA LEU A 138 19.02 5.11 3.61
C LEU A 138 19.33 5.65 2.20
N GLU A 139 18.42 5.52 1.25
CA GLU A 139 18.56 6.09 -0.09
C GLU A 139 18.77 7.61 -0.03
N ARG A 140 17.95 8.31 0.76
CA ARG A 140 18.10 9.75 0.95
C ARG A 140 19.46 10.13 1.54
N PHE A 141 19.93 9.37 2.52
CA PHE A 141 21.23 9.59 3.13
C PHE A 141 22.37 9.29 2.16
N SER A 142 22.31 8.18 1.45
CA SER A 142 23.32 7.79 0.46
C SER A 142 23.40 8.80 -0.69
N THR A 143 22.25 9.31 -1.17
CA THR A 143 22.21 10.36 -2.18
C THR A 143 22.84 11.65 -1.66
N PHE A 144 22.50 12.06 -0.43
CA PHE A 144 23.06 13.25 0.18
C PHE A 144 24.59 13.16 0.32
N LEU A 145 25.13 12.03 0.81
CA LEU A 145 26.57 11.80 0.93
C LEU A 145 27.27 11.83 -0.45
N ASN A 146 26.64 11.25 -1.45
CA ASN A 146 27.17 11.28 -2.82
C ASN A 146 27.24 12.72 -3.36
N ASP A 147 26.21 13.52 -3.11
CA ASP A 147 26.16 14.93 -3.52
C ASP A 147 27.19 15.79 -2.79
N GLN A 148 27.62 15.38 -1.59
CA GLN A 148 28.72 15.97 -0.80
C GLN A 148 30.11 15.45 -1.21
N GLY A 149 30.21 14.54 -2.18
CA GLY A 149 31.48 13.99 -2.64
C GLY A 149 32.12 12.97 -1.69
N VAL A 150 31.38 12.43 -0.73
CA VAL A 150 31.90 11.40 0.20
C VAL A 150 32.10 10.08 -0.55
N GLY A 151 33.34 9.59 -0.56
CA GLY A 151 33.72 8.39 -1.33
C GLY A 151 33.48 7.07 -0.60
N LYS A 152 33.56 7.05 0.73
CA LYS A 152 33.41 5.83 1.55
C LYS A 152 32.62 6.13 2.80
N ILE A 153 31.92 5.11 3.31
CA ILE A 153 31.14 5.25 4.56
C ILE A 153 32.03 5.52 5.78
N ALA A 154 33.30 5.07 5.73
CA ALA A 154 34.28 5.32 6.78
C ALA A 154 34.72 6.78 6.88
N ASP A 155 34.53 7.57 5.80
CA ASP A 155 34.91 8.97 5.72
C ASP A 155 33.78 9.90 6.20
N VAL A 156 32.65 9.34 6.66
CA VAL A 156 31.52 10.12 7.17
C VAL A 156 31.87 10.69 8.55
N GLU A 157 31.80 12.00 8.67
CA GLU A 157 32.06 12.73 9.90
C GLU A 157 30.76 13.29 10.51
N SER A 158 30.85 13.77 11.73
CA SER A 158 29.75 14.40 12.45
C SER A 158 29.10 15.57 11.68
N ALA A 159 29.89 16.32 10.93
CA ALA A 159 29.43 17.45 10.15
C ALA A 159 28.41 17.02 9.08
N GLN A 160 28.72 15.98 8.29
CA GLN A 160 27.79 15.49 7.27
C GLN A 160 26.47 14.94 7.87
N VAL A 161 26.54 14.36 9.07
CA VAL A 161 25.32 13.89 9.76
C VAL A 161 24.43 15.08 10.13
N VAL A 162 25.00 16.14 10.70
CA VAL A 162 24.26 17.36 11.08
C VAL A 162 23.68 18.03 9.84
N ASP A 163 24.48 18.23 8.79
CA ASP A 163 24.07 18.86 7.52
C ASP A 163 22.95 18.08 6.83
N PHE A 164 23.02 16.75 6.88
CA PHE A 164 21.94 15.90 6.37
C PHE A 164 20.60 16.18 7.06
N PHE A 165 20.59 16.31 8.38
CA PHE A 165 19.37 16.62 9.13
C PHE A 165 18.88 18.06 8.90
N GLN A 166 19.76 19.02 8.71
CA GLN A 166 19.38 20.38 8.30
C GLN A 166 18.71 20.36 6.93
N HIS A 167 19.32 19.68 5.94
CA HIS A 167 18.74 19.50 4.62
C HIS A 167 17.39 18.75 4.65
N LEU A 168 17.27 17.74 5.52
CA LEU A 168 16.05 16.97 5.69
C LEU A 168 14.91 17.86 6.23
N GLY A 169 15.19 18.71 7.23
CA GLY A 169 14.24 19.64 7.84
C GLY A 169 13.64 20.65 6.88
N LEU A 170 14.40 21.05 5.87
CA LEU A 170 13.91 21.94 4.81
C LEU A 170 12.89 21.26 3.86
N LYS A 171 12.97 19.95 3.69
CA LYS A 171 12.18 19.22 2.69
C LYS A 171 11.07 18.36 3.27
N TYR A 172 11.19 17.91 4.51
CA TYR A 172 10.30 16.90 5.07
C TYR A 172 9.69 17.34 6.40
N SER A 173 8.62 16.68 6.77
CA SER A 173 7.91 16.94 8.03
C SER A 173 8.65 16.37 9.25
N ILE A 174 8.46 16.95 10.43
CA ILE A 174 9.02 16.50 11.71
C ILE A 174 8.84 14.99 11.96
N PRO A 175 7.66 14.36 11.71
CA PRO A 175 7.54 12.91 11.85
C PRO A 175 8.46 12.12 10.92
N THR A 176 8.75 12.62 9.71
CA THR A 176 9.68 11.98 8.78
C THR A 176 11.11 12.08 9.30
N GLU A 177 11.51 13.25 9.77
CA GLU A 177 12.82 13.45 10.42
C GLU A 177 12.99 12.55 11.63
N TYR A 178 11.97 12.45 12.50
CA TYR A 178 11.99 11.58 13.67
C TYR A 178 12.22 10.11 13.29
N CYS A 179 11.51 9.62 12.27
CA CYS A 179 11.70 8.25 11.78
C CYS A 179 13.09 8.05 11.16
N THR A 180 13.55 9.03 10.38
CA THR A 180 14.90 9.01 9.78
C THR A 180 15.96 8.99 10.88
N ALA A 181 15.85 9.82 11.91
CA ALA A 181 16.78 9.86 13.04
C ALA A 181 16.87 8.51 13.76
N SER A 182 15.75 7.81 13.92
CA SER A 182 15.74 6.46 14.51
C SER A 182 16.52 5.45 13.66
N VAL A 183 16.35 5.51 12.32
CA VAL A 183 17.06 4.62 11.40
C VAL A 183 18.56 4.95 11.36
N MET A 184 18.91 6.24 11.31
CA MET A 184 20.31 6.67 11.29
C MET A 184 21.07 6.26 12.55
N ARG A 185 20.47 6.40 13.74
CA ARG A 185 21.10 5.89 14.98
C ARG A 185 21.36 4.39 14.91
N SER A 186 20.38 3.62 14.44
CA SER A 186 20.54 2.17 14.26
C SER A 186 21.63 1.84 13.22
N LEU A 187 21.75 2.63 12.14
CA LEU A 187 22.78 2.46 11.13
C LEU A 187 24.17 2.70 11.73
N PHE A 188 24.38 3.83 12.42
CA PHE A 188 25.70 4.17 12.97
C PHE A 188 26.14 3.20 14.06
N HIS A 189 25.26 2.75 14.94
CA HIS A 189 25.56 1.67 15.87
C HIS A 189 25.99 0.39 15.15
N TYR A 190 25.28 -0.01 14.10
CA TYR A 190 25.65 -1.18 13.31
C TYR A 190 27.02 -1.00 12.65
N LEU A 191 27.25 0.12 11.97
CA LEU A 191 28.52 0.41 11.29
C LEU A 191 29.71 0.38 12.25
N TYR A 192 29.53 0.90 13.48
CA TYR A 192 30.54 0.85 14.52
C TYR A 192 30.78 -0.59 14.99
N GLN A 193 29.73 -1.37 15.23
CA GLN A 193 29.83 -2.78 15.65
C GLN A 193 30.55 -3.67 14.63
N VAL A 194 30.37 -3.39 13.32
CA VAL A 194 31.04 -4.15 12.26
C VAL A 194 32.36 -3.51 11.79
N ASN A 195 32.89 -2.55 12.55
CA ASN A 195 34.18 -1.85 12.30
C ASN A 195 34.23 -1.14 10.91
N GLN A 196 33.11 -0.68 10.40
CA GLN A 196 33.05 0.12 9.18
C GLN A 196 33.36 1.61 9.44
N ILE A 197 33.17 2.07 10.67
CA ILE A 197 33.55 3.40 11.17
C ILE A 197 34.31 3.25 12.49
N THR A 198 35.20 4.17 12.76
CA THR A 198 36.06 4.13 13.97
C THR A 198 35.38 4.71 15.22
N THR A 199 34.37 5.54 15.03
CA THR A 199 33.61 6.20 16.11
C THR A 199 32.12 6.01 15.86
N ASP A 200 31.35 5.67 16.91
CA ASP A 200 29.90 5.59 16.80
C ASP A 200 29.32 7.01 16.65
N LEU A 201 28.81 7.30 15.44
CA LEU A 201 28.20 8.58 15.10
C LEU A 201 26.73 8.70 15.54
N ALA A 202 26.15 7.69 16.19
CA ALA A 202 24.76 7.71 16.62
C ALA A 202 24.43 8.87 17.58
N TRP A 203 25.42 9.34 18.35
CA TRP A 203 25.26 10.47 19.27
C TRP A 203 25.12 11.83 18.54
N THR A 204 25.64 11.94 17.32
CA THR A 204 25.53 13.18 16.51
C THR A 204 24.15 13.36 15.90
N VAL A 205 23.35 12.26 15.81
CA VAL A 205 21.99 12.30 15.27
C VAL A 205 21.08 13.10 16.19
N PRO A 206 20.48 14.21 15.71
CA PRO A 206 19.73 15.12 16.55
C PRO A 206 18.51 14.44 17.21
N LYS A 207 18.21 14.84 18.45
CA LYS A 207 16.98 14.42 19.15
C LYS A 207 15.80 15.21 18.61
N ILE A 208 15.09 14.65 17.61
CA ILE A 208 13.89 15.25 17.06
C ILE A 208 12.73 15.06 18.03
N ARG A 209 12.16 16.15 18.54
CA ARG A 209 10.94 16.10 19.35
C ARG A 209 9.74 16.04 18.42
N CYS A 210 9.08 14.90 18.37
CA CYS A 210 7.80 14.73 17.66
C CYS A 210 6.68 14.67 18.71
N ASP A 211 6.08 15.82 19.00
CA ASP A 211 4.94 15.87 19.91
C ASP A 211 3.74 15.18 19.24
N LYS A 212 3.40 14.02 19.76
CA LYS A 212 2.26 13.23 19.31
C LYS A 212 0.94 13.72 19.91
N THR A 213 1.00 14.51 20.99
CA THR A 213 -0.15 14.97 21.76
C THR A 213 -0.69 16.33 21.26
N SER A 214 0.12 17.09 20.51
CA SER A 214 -0.28 18.40 19.98
C SER A 214 -1.36 18.35 18.88
N LYS A 215 -1.65 17.16 18.32
CA LYS A 215 -2.69 17.01 17.30
C LYS A 215 -3.95 16.43 17.92
N ILE A 216 -5.01 17.24 17.95
CA ILE A 216 -6.35 16.76 18.30
C ILE A 216 -6.67 15.55 17.39
N PRO A 217 -7.05 14.40 17.97
CA PRO A 217 -7.41 13.24 17.18
C PRO A 217 -8.50 13.59 16.17
N SER A 218 -8.31 13.16 14.93
CA SER A 218 -9.35 13.32 13.93
C SER A 218 -10.44 12.30 14.22
N ALA A 219 -11.54 12.75 14.81
CA ALA A 219 -12.74 11.95 15.01
C ALA A 219 -13.87 12.52 14.16
N TYR A 220 -14.76 11.64 13.71
CA TYR A 220 -15.98 12.00 13.02
C TYR A 220 -17.14 12.01 14.03
N SER A 221 -18.09 12.93 13.84
CA SER A 221 -19.34 12.94 14.61
C SER A 221 -20.21 11.74 14.22
N GLN A 222 -21.19 11.40 15.06
CA GLN A 222 -22.15 10.34 14.76
C GLN A 222 -22.96 10.65 13.48
N ASP A 223 -23.31 11.92 13.27
CA ASP A 223 -24.01 12.38 12.06
C ASP A 223 -23.16 12.19 10.79
N GLU A 224 -21.86 12.51 10.88
CA GLU A 224 -20.95 12.30 9.76
C GLU A 224 -20.80 10.80 9.45
N ILE A 225 -20.72 9.96 10.47
CA ILE A 225 -20.67 8.50 10.31
C ILE A 225 -21.95 7.97 9.65
N GLN A 226 -23.12 8.43 10.09
CA GLN A 226 -24.41 8.05 9.50
C GLN A 226 -24.51 8.51 8.05
N LYS A 227 -24.16 9.77 7.75
CA LYS A 227 -24.11 10.29 6.38
C LYS A 227 -23.17 9.47 5.49
N LEU A 228 -21.97 9.12 6.00
CA LEU A 228 -21.03 8.29 5.27
C LEU A 228 -21.63 6.93 4.92
N LEU A 229 -22.22 6.23 5.88
CA LEU A 229 -22.84 4.92 5.64
C LEU A 229 -24.03 4.99 4.68
N ALA A 230 -24.87 6.04 4.77
CA ALA A 230 -26.01 6.25 3.91
C ALA A 230 -25.66 6.50 2.45
N THR A 231 -24.43 6.95 2.14
CA THR A 231 -24.00 7.15 0.74
C THR A 231 -23.54 5.86 0.04
N ILE A 232 -23.46 4.75 0.78
CA ILE A 232 -23.00 3.48 0.23
C ILE A 232 -24.17 2.77 -0.43
N ASP A 233 -24.11 2.64 -1.75
CA ASP A 233 -25.07 1.87 -2.52
C ASP A 233 -24.84 0.37 -2.30
N ARG A 234 -25.71 -0.27 -1.53
CA ARG A 234 -25.68 -1.71 -1.24
C ARG A 234 -26.38 -2.55 -2.32
N GLY A 235 -26.93 -1.93 -3.34
CA GLY A 235 -27.52 -2.64 -4.49
C GLY A 235 -26.49 -3.33 -5.38
N ASN A 236 -25.20 -3.00 -5.24
CA ASN A 236 -24.13 -3.59 -6.03
C ASN A 236 -23.08 -4.33 -5.18
N PRO A 237 -22.39 -5.35 -5.76
CA PRO A 237 -21.42 -6.19 -5.06
C PRO A 237 -20.30 -5.42 -4.34
N LYS A 238 -19.80 -4.37 -4.98
CA LYS A 238 -18.71 -3.54 -4.43
C LYS A 238 -19.18 -2.70 -3.25
N GLY A 239 -20.40 -2.18 -3.33
CA GLY A 239 -21.00 -1.43 -2.22
C GLY A 239 -21.30 -2.30 -1.01
N LYS A 240 -21.75 -3.54 -1.19
CA LYS A 240 -21.92 -4.52 -0.09
C LYS A 240 -20.61 -4.79 0.64
N ARG A 241 -19.52 -5.01 -0.10
CA ARG A 241 -18.18 -5.17 0.47
C ARG A 241 -17.76 -3.94 1.26
N ASP A 242 -17.84 -2.78 0.63
CA ASP A 242 -17.35 -1.52 1.21
C ASP A 242 -18.14 -1.18 2.47
N TYR A 243 -19.46 -1.43 2.48
CA TYR A 243 -20.32 -1.25 3.65
C TYR A 243 -19.90 -2.15 4.82
N ALA A 244 -19.73 -3.45 4.58
CA ALA A 244 -19.30 -4.39 5.62
C ALA A 244 -17.94 -4.00 6.20
N MET A 245 -16.95 -3.66 5.35
CA MET A 245 -15.62 -3.23 5.80
C MET A 245 -15.67 -1.95 6.64
N LEU A 246 -16.47 -0.97 6.22
CA LEU A 246 -16.62 0.30 6.94
C LEU A 246 -17.37 0.10 8.27
N LEU A 247 -18.38 -0.75 8.28
CA LEU A 247 -19.13 -1.05 9.49
C LEU A 247 -18.26 -1.72 10.56
N ILE A 248 -17.40 -2.66 10.17
CA ILE A 248 -16.37 -3.26 11.04
C ILE A 248 -15.43 -2.18 11.60
N ALA A 249 -14.94 -1.27 10.74
CA ALA A 249 -14.05 -0.19 11.18
C ALA A 249 -14.71 0.77 12.16
N ILE A 250 -15.99 1.08 11.95
CA ILE A 250 -16.78 2.03 12.77
C ILE A 250 -17.20 1.41 14.09
N ARG A 251 -17.74 0.19 14.06
CA ARG A 251 -18.36 -0.46 15.23
C ARG A 251 -17.38 -1.20 16.12
N LEU A 252 -16.37 -1.80 15.51
CA LEU A 252 -15.39 -2.61 16.23
C LEU A 252 -14.01 -1.94 16.31
N GLY A 253 -13.82 -0.82 15.63
CA GLY A 253 -12.56 -0.10 15.64
C GLY A 253 -11.36 -0.91 15.13
N MET A 254 -11.58 -1.98 14.34
CA MET A 254 -10.51 -2.81 13.83
C MET A 254 -9.55 -2.02 12.92
N ARG A 255 -8.27 -2.36 12.97
CA ARG A 255 -7.29 -1.74 12.06
C ARG A 255 -7.52 -2.18 10.61
N ALA A 256 -7.23 -1.28 9.66
CA ALA A 256 -7.43 -1.56 8.23
C ALA A 256 -6.74 -2.85 7.75
N ALA A 257 -5.54 -3.14 8.27
CA ALA A 257 -4.83 -4.38 7.93
C ALA A 257 -5.56 -5.61 8.46
N ASP A 258 -6.07 -5.56 9.70
CA ASP A 258 -6.77 -6.67 10.32
C ASP A 258 -8.10 -6.94 9.59
N ILE A 259 -8.85 -5.90 9.20
CA ILE A 259 -10.08 -6.02 8.39
C ILE A 259 -9.78 -6.69 7.03
N CYS A 260 -8.73 -6.24 6.34
CA CYS A 260 -8.37 -6.78 5.03
C CYS A 260 -7.90 -8.24 5.07
N ASN A 261 -7.37 -8.68 6.21
CA ASN A 261 -6.86 -10.03 6.41
C ASN A 261 -7.85 -10.97 7.14
N LEU A 262 -9.10 -10.53 7.36
CA LEU A 262 -10.12 -11.43 7.92
C LEU A 262 -10.34 -12.64 7.02
N ILE A 263 -10.30 -13.82 7.60
CA ILE A 263 -10.62 -15.10 6.96
C ILE A 263 -11.90 -15.69 7.54
N PHE A 264 -12.49 -16.66 6.87
CA PHE A 264 -13.74 -17.30 7.34
C PHE A 264 -13.60 -17.86 8.75
N ASP A 265 -12.47 -18.49 9.08
CA ASP A 265 -12.23 -19.13 10.38
C ASP A 265 -12.15 -18.12 11.54
N HIS A 266 -11.98 -16.83 11.25
CA HIS A 266 -12.02 -15.78 12.27
C HIS A 266 -13.43 -15.46 12.75
N LEU A 267 -14.47 -15.81 11.96
CA LEU A 267 -15.86 -15.56 12.29
C LEU A 267 -16.44 -16.77 13.05
N LYS A 268 -16.64 -16.62 14.34
CA LYS A 268 -17.23 -17.64 15.21
C LYS A 268 -18.72 -17.37 15.36
N TRP A 269 -19.51 -17.87 14.41
CA TRP A 269 -20.96 -17.63 14.36
C TRP A 269 -21.70 -18.19 15.57
N GLU A 270 -21.26 -19.32 16.11
CA GLU A 270 -21.87 -19.99 17.27
C GLU A 270 -21.72 -19.15 18.56
N THR A 271 -20.56 -18.51 18.72
CA THR A 271 -20.25 -17.69 19.90
C THR A 271 -20.44 -16.19 19.66
N ASN A 272 -20.93 -15.80 18.47
CA ASN A 272 -21.07 -14.40 18.08
C ASN A 272 -19.78 -13.59 18.31
N SER A 273 -18.63 -14.13 17.91
CA SER A 273 -17.34 -13.47 18.09
C SER A 273 -16.48 -13.47 16.83
N ILE A 274 -15.55 -12.52 16.76
CA ILE A 274 -14.49 -12.43 15.77
C ILE A 274 -13.17 -12.64 16.49
N GLU A 275 -12.48 -13.73 16.18
CA GLU A 275 -11.21 -14.10 16.80
C GLU A 275 -10.08 -14.03 15.78
N PHE A 276 -9.08 -13.19 16.03
CA PHE A 276 -7.97 -12.98 15.10
C PHE A 276 -6.71 -12.55 15.82
N GLU A 277 -5.57 -12.67 15.13
CA GLU A 277 -4.30 -12.14 15.57
C GLU A 277 -4.01 -10.82 14.84
N GLN A 278 -3.70 -9.76 15.60
CA GLN A 278 -3.40 -8.45 15.04
C GLN A 278 -2.13 -8.46 14.21
N GLN A 279 -2.21 -8.05 12.95
CA GLN A 279 -1.08 -8.01 12.02
C GLN A 279 0.11 -7.13 12.50
N LYS A 280 -0.16 -6.11 13.30
CA LYS A 280 0.88 -5.17 13.76
C LYS A 280 1.59 -5.62 15.03
N THR A 281 0.89 -6.31 15.93
CA THR A 281 1.38 -6.57 17.29
C THR A 281 1.46 -8.04 17.65
N GLY A 282 0.93 -8.95 16.82
CA GLY A 282 0.82 -10.37 17.13
C GLY A 282 -0.14 -10.68 18.28
N LYS A 283 -0.87 -9.69 18.82
CA LYS A 283 -1.78 -9.89 19.94
C LYS A 283 -3.05 -10.58 19.46
N ARG A 284 -3.46 -11.66 20.13
CA ARG A 284 -4.77 -12.29 19.94
C ARG A 284 -5.86 -11.36 20.43
N MET A 285 -6.92 -11.24 19.64
CA MET A 285 -8.08 -10.40 19.90
C MET A 285 -9.35 -11.21 19.73
N THR A 286 -10.30 -10.98 20.63
CA THR A 286 -11.67 -11.48 20.52
C THR A 286 -12.58 -10.27 20.60
N LEU A 287 -13.38 -10.02 19.57
CA LEU A 287 -14.35 -8.92 19.51
C LEU A 287 -15.76 -9.51 19.32
N PRO A 288 -16.81 -8.85 19.82
CA PRO A 288 -18.16 -9.30 19.56
C PRO A 288 -18.52 -9.17 18.09
N LEU A 289 -19.13 -10.19 17.50
CA LEU A 289 -19.75 -10.11 16.18
C LEU A 289 -21.15 -9.52 16.35
N LEU A 290 -21.24 -8.19 16.25
CA LEU A 290 -22.52 -7.47 16.36
C LEU A 290 -23.45 -7.88 15.23
N GLY A 291 -24.77 -7.98 15.50
CA GLY A 291 -25.76 -8.44 14.52
C GLY A 291 -25.69 -7.66 13.19
N GLU A 292 -25.65 -6.33 13.24
CA GLU A 292 -25.53 -5.49 12.05
C GLU A 292 -24.24 -5.74 11.24
N VAL A 293 -23.14 -6.07 11.93
CA VAL A 293 -21.84 -6.41 11.28
C VAL A 293 -21.92 -7.78 10.63
N GLY A 294 -22.49 -8.76 11.35
CA GLY A 294 -22.69 -10.11 10.83
C GLY A 294 -23.61 -10.14 9.61
N GLU A 295 -24.73 -9.44 9.65
CA GLU A 295 -25.66 -9.30 8.52
C GLU A 295 -24.99 -8.65 7.29
N ALA A 296 -24.20 -7.60 7.50
CA ALA A 296 -23.48 -6.95 6.42
C ALA A 296 -22.42 -7.86 5.78
N ILE A 297 -21.72 -8.66 6.60
CA ILE A 297 -20.78 -9.67 6.10
C ILE A 297 -21.52 -10.74 5.30
N ILE A 298 -22.63 -11.28 5.81
CA ILE A 298 -23.44 -12.29 5.13
C ILE A 298 -23.99 -11.78 3.81
N ASP A 299 -24.51 -10.55 3.79
CA ASP A 299 -25.02 -9.90 2.56
C ASP A 299 -23.92 -9.80 1.49
N TYR A 300 -22.72 -9.42 1.89
CA TYR A 300 -21.57 -9.41 0.99
C TYR A 300 -21.17 -10.82 0.53
N LEU A 301 -21.09 -11.79 1.43
CA LEU A 301 -20.68 -13.15 1.10
C LEU A 301 -21.67 -13.82 0.12
N LYS A 302 -22.96 -13.65 0.33
CA LYS A 302 -24.01 -14.26 -0.50
C LYS A 302 -24.19 -13.57 -1.86
N TYR A 303 -24.13 -12.24 -1.89
CA TYR A 303 -24.58 -11.47 -3.04
C TYR A 303 -23.53 -10.51 -3.63
N GLY A 304 -22.33 -10.46 -3.02
CA GLY A 304 -21.33 -9.50 -3.45
C GLY A 304 -19.95 -10.10 -3.69
N ARG A 305 -19.57 -11.15 -2.99
CA ARG A 305 -18.21 -11.68 -3.06
C ARG A 305 -17.95 -12.40 -4.38
N PRO A 306 -16.82 -12.09 -5.08
CA PRO A 306 -16.43 -12.82 -6.27
C PRO A 306 -16.31 -14.33 -6.01
N PRO A 307 -16.78 -15.19 -6.95
CA PRO A 307 -16.78 -16.65 -6.78
C PRO A 307 -15.39 -17.26 -7.05
N VAL A 308 -14.40 -16.89 -6.25
CA VAL A 308 -13.04 -17.42 -6.32
C VAL A 308 -12.68 -18.20 -5.06
N LYS A 309 -11.90 -19.26 -5.21
CA LYS A 309 -11.41 -20.07 -4.10
C LYS A 309 -10.33 -19.30 -3.33
N ASN A 310 -10.73 -18.64 -2.27
CA ASN A 310 -9.87 -17.87 -1.37
C ASN A 310 -10.50 -17.87 0.03
N ASN A 311 -9.72 -18.05 1.09
CA ASN A 311 -10.21 -18.05 2.47
C ASN A 311 -10.37 -16.64 3.05
N VAL A 312 -9.80 -15.59 2.42
CA VAL A 312 -9.97 -14.21 2.85
C VAL A 312 -11.37 -13.73 2.48
N ILE A 313 -12.02 -13.04 3.43
CA ILE A 313 -13.40 -12.57 3.26
C ILE A 313 -13.47 -11.47 2.20
N PHE A 314 -12.68 -10.41 2.34
CA PHE A 314 -12.78 -9.21 1.53
C PHE A 314 -11.83 -9.22 0.33
N LEU A 315 -12.40 -9.29 -0.86
CA LEU A 315 -11.69 -9.39 -2.12
C LEU A 315 -11.87 -8.13 -2.99
N ARG A 316 -10.92 -7.91 -3.88
CA ARG A 316 -11.06 -6.90 -4.94
C ARG A 316 -12.14 -7.35 -5.93
N HIS A 317 -12.86 -6.37 -6.51
CA HIS A 317 -13.82 -6.58 -7.59
C HIS A 317 -13.27 -6.19 -8.97
N SER A 318 -11.97 -6.01 -9.05
CA SER A 318 -11.25 -5.74 -10.29
C SER A 318 -10.08 -6.69 -10.38
N ALA A 319 -9.82 -7.19 -11.57
CA ALA A 319 -8.73 -8.12 -11.81
C ALA A 319 -7.35 -7.51 -11.49
N PRO A 320 -6.41 -8.32 -11.02
CA PRO A 320 -6.63 -9.69 -10.54
C PRO A 320 -7.46 -9.70 -9.26
N ILE A 321 -8.33 -10.73 -9.10
CA ILE A 321 -9.15 -10.90 -7.90
C ILE A 321 -8.27 -11.40 -6.77
N GLU A 322 -7.93 -10.50 -5.86
CA GLU A 322 -7.00 -10.72 -4.73
C GLU A 322 -7.60 -10.17 -3.44
N PRO A 323 -7.05 -10.53 -2.27
CA PRO A 323 -7.40 -9.90 -1.01
C PRO A 323 -7.23 -8.38 -1.03
N MET A 324 -8.11 -7.70 -0.31
CA MET A 324 -8.02 -6.25 -0.15
C MET A 324 -6.74 -5.86 0.61
N LYS A 325 -6.24 -4.66 0.35
CA LYS A 325 -5.07 -4.11 1.05
C LYS A 325 -5.46 -2.90 1.89
N ALA A 326 -4.82 -2.72 3.04
CA ALA A 326 -5.10 -1.62 3.96
C ALA A 326 -5.10 -0.21 3.30
N PRO A 327 -4.18 0.15 2.38
CA PRO A 327 -4.26 1.43 1.66
C PRO A 327 -5.52 1.58 0.80
N THR A 328 -6.08 0.47 0.30
CA THR A 328 -7.33 0.52 -0.48
C THR A 328 -8.52 0.87 0.40
N LEU A 329 -8.56 0.37 1.65
CA LEU A 329 -9.62 0.75 2.60
C LEU A 329 -9.58 2.24 2.93
N HIS A 330 -8.38 2.84 3.05
CA HIS A 330 -8.25 4.29 3.17
C HIS A 330 -8.89 5.03 1.99
N SER A 331 -8.61 4.59 0.76
CA SER A 331 -9.19 5.19 -0.45
C SER A 331 -10.71 5.02 -0.51
N ILE A 332 -11.24 3.90 0.02
CA ILE A 332 -12.68 3.66 0.13
C ILE A 332 -13.31 4.67 1.08
N VAL A 333 -12.77 4.85 2.29
CA VAL A 333 -13.25 5.85 3.25
C VAL A 333 -13.26 7.24 2.62
N THR A 334 -12.13 7.68 2.03
CA THR A 334 -12.01 9.00 1.39
C THR A 334 -13.07 9.21 0.29
N ARG A 335 -13.29 8.20 -0.53
CA ARG A 335 -14.30 8.25 -1.61
C ARG A 335 -15.72 8.48 -1.06
N TYR A 336 -16.11 7.73 -0.03
CA TYR A 336 -17.43 7.88 0.55
C TYR A 336 -17.60 9.16 1.38
N MET A 337 -16.54 9.65 2.02
CA MET A 337 -16.55 10.98 2.65
C MET A 337 -16.81 12.09 1.63
N ASN A 338 -16.08 12.07 0.51
CA ASN A 338 -16.29 13.04 -0.57
C ASN A 338 -17.72 12.95 -1.13
N LYS A 339 -18.25 11.73 -1.31
CA LYS A 339 -19.62 11.49 -1.77
C LYS A 339 -20.66 12.00 -0.77
N ALA A 340 -20.41 11.85 0.53
CA ALA A 340 -21.23 12.37 1.63
C ALA A 340 -21.06 13.88 1.87
N LYS A 341 -20.19 14.56 1.10
CA LYS A 341 -19.82 15.97 1.29
C LYS A 341 -19.31 16.29 2.71
N ILE A 342 -18.64 15.32 3.33
CA ILE A 342 -18.02 15.52 4.64
C ILE A 342 -16.72 16.26 4.42
N SER A 343 -16.60 17.43 5.05
CA SER A 343 -15.39 18.26 4.96
C SER A 343 -14.23 17.60 5.71
N ILE A 344 -13.09 17.52 5.04
CA ILE A 344 -11.83 17.09 5.65
C ILE A 344 -10.96 18.34 5.80
N PRO A 345 -10.90 18.94 7.02
CA PRO A 345 -10.07 20.12 7.24
C PRO A 345 -8.60 19.86 6.92
N ALA A 346 -7.93 20.86 6.36
CA ALA A 346 -6.50 20.76 6.06
C ALA A 346 -5.70 20.38 7.33
N GLY A 347 -4.79 19.41 7.21
CA GLY A 347 -3.99 18.92 8.33
C GLY A 347 -4.66 17.87 9.23
N LYS A 348 -5.96 17.62 9.12
CA LYS A 348 -6.61 16.50 9.84
C LYS A 348 -6.38 15.17 9.10
N LYS A 349 -6.04 14.14 9.87
CA LYS A 349 -5.99 12.77 9.35
C LYS A 349 -7.41 12.28 9.11
N HIS A 350 -7.59 11.53 8.03
CA HIS A 350 -8.85 10.88 7.68
C HIS A 350 -8.61 9.39 7.35
N GLY A 351 -9.68 8.65 7.12
CA GLY A 351 -9.60 7.23 6.78
C GLY A 351 -9.92 6.30 7.95
N PRO A 352 -9.60 4.99 7.85
CA PRO A 352 -9.98 3.98 8.84
C PRO A 352 -9.47 4.27 10.25
N HIS A 353 -8.32 4.94 10.36
CA HIS A 353 -7.74 5.30 11.65
C HIS A 353 -8.57 6.37 12.37
N ALA A 354 -9.10 7.34 11.63
CA ALA A 354 -10.00 8.34 12.18
C ALA A 354 -11.35 7.75 12.62
N LEU A 355 -11.89 6.75 11.88
CA LEU A 355 -13.09 6.00 12.31
C LEU A 355 -12.86 5.27 13.64
N ARG A 356 -11.69 4.67 13.81
CA ARG A 356 -11.31 4.02 15.07
C ARG A 356 -11.16 5.04 16.23
N HIS A 357 -10.62 6.23 15.95
CA HIS A 357 -10.59 7.31 16.93
C HIS A 357 -12.00 7.80 17.29
N SER A 358 -12.92 7.84 16.33
CA SER A 358 -14.32 8.19 16.58
C SER A 358 -15.00 7.22 17.55
N LEU A 359 -14.73 5.90 17.39
CA LEU A 359 -15.21 4.90 18.33
C LEU A 359 -14.62 5.12 19.74
N ALA A 360 -13.31 5.35 19.84
CA ALA A 360 -12.65 5.63 21.11
C ALA A 360 -13.26 6.84 21.81
N SER A 361 -13.45 7.95 21.07
CA SER A 361 -14.07 9.17 21.58
C SER A 361 -15.53 8.95 22.00
N SER A 362 -16.29 8.17 21.24
CA SER A 362 -17.68 7.81 21.58
C SER A 362 -17.76 7.01 22.88
N LEU A 363 -16.90 6.01 23.06
CA LEU A 363 -16.83 5.21 24.27
C LEU A 363 -16.42 6.07 25.48
N LEU A 364 -15.46 6.98 25.30
CA LEU A 364 -15.04 7.90 26.35
C LEU A 364 -16.18 8.84 26.77
N ASN A 365 -16.93 9.38 25.81
CA ASN A 365 -18.10 10.25 26.09
C ASN A 365 -19.24 9.49 26.80
N GLN A 366 -19.27 8.17 26.69
CA GLN A 366 -20.18 7.29 27.42
C GLN A 366 -19.60 6.85 28.78
N ASN A 367 -18.56 7.52 29.29
CA ASN A 367 -17.88 7.22 30.54
C ASN A 367 -17.29 5.79 30.61
N THR A 368 -16.97 5.15 29.46
CA THR A 368 -16.31 3.87 29.47
C THR A 368 -14.90 4.02 30.02
N PRO A 369 -14.46 3.18 30.99
CA PRO A 369 -13.12 3.26 31.55
C PRO A 369 -12.02 3.10 30.50
N MET A 370 -10.96 3.91 30.57
CA MET A 370 -9.83 3.88 29.63
C MET A 370 -9.20 2.49 29.45
N PRO A 371 -9.04 1.64 30.49
CA PRO A 371 -8.55 0.27 30.30
C PRO A 371 -9.44 -0.55 29.37
N VAL A 372 -10.77 -0.45 29.50
CA VAL A 372 -11.74 -1.16 28.65
C VAL A 372 -11.62 -0.66 27.20
N ILE A 373 -11.56 0.66 26.98
CA ILE A 373 -11.34 1.23 25.63
C ILE A 373 -10.03 0.71 25.03
N SER A 374 -8.96 0.66 25.83
CA SER A 374 -7.66 0.15 25.39
C SER A 374 -7.73 -1.33 25.00
N GLU A 375 -8.48 -2.13 25.74
CA GLU A 375 -8.70 -3.56 25.48
C GLU A 375 -9.50 -3.78 24.19
N VAL A 376 -10.65 -3.12 24.05
CA VAL A 376 -11.50 -3.17 22.84
C VAL A 376 -10.70 -2.79 21.59
N LEU A 377 -9.87 -1.77 21.69
CA LEU A 377 -9.03 -1.34 20.60
C LEU A 377 -7.74 -2.20 20.43
N GLY A 378 -7.41 -3.06 21.38
CA GLY A 378 -6.20 -3.88 21.34
C GLY A 378 -4.92 -3.05 21.29
N HIS A 379 -4.83 -2.00 22.14
CA HIS A 379 -3.61 -1.24 22.32
C HIS A 379 -2.64 -1.99 23.24
N SER A 380 -1.39 -2.12 22.82
CA SER A 380 -0.33 -2.72 23.65
C SER A 380 0.21 -1.76 24.70
N ASP A 381 0.09 -0.46 24.46
CA ASP A 381 0.52 0.60 25.37
C ASP A 381 -0.68 1.51 25.72
N ARG A 382 -0.93 1.71 27.02
CA ARG A 382 -1.97 2.61 27.53
C ARG A 382 -1.82 4.04 27.03
N LYS A 383 -0.59 4.50 26.80
CA LYS A 383 -0.31 5.82 26.21
C LYS A 383 -0.86 5.98 24.79
N SER A 384 -1.14 4.88 24.08
CA SER A 384 -1.75 4.91 22.75
C SER A 384 -3.26 5.21 22.78
N THR A 385 -3.89 5.13 23.95
CA THR A 385 -5.32 5.41 24.18
C THR A 385 -5.53 6.77 24.83
N SER A 386 -4.51 7.35 25.48
CA SER A 386 -4.57 8.72 26.01
C SER A 386 -4.62 9.70 24.82
N ILE A 387 -5.80 10.24 24.60
CA ILE A 387 -6.16 11.22 23.57
C ILE A 387 -6.18 12.60 24.22
#